data_1ed61ff06981341bc26294d7dbe987c8
#
_entry.id   1ed61ff06981341bc26294d7dbe987c8
#
_cell.length_a   1.000
_cell.length_b   1.000
_cell.length_c   1.000
_cell.angle_alpha   90.00
_cell.angle_beta   90.00
_cell.angle_gamma   90.00
#
_symmetry.space_group_name_H-M   'P 1'
#
loop_
_entity.id
_entity.type
_entity.pdbx_description
1 polymer ?
#
loop_
_entity_poly.entity_id
_entity_poly.type
_entity_poly.pdbx_seq_one_letter_code
_entity_poly.pdbx_strand_id
1 'polypeptide(L)'
;MSGATLSTETVAPGAGDVGANDDRANDDLRALIRTIPDFPKPGIMFRDITTLLLDARGFALSIDRMAASVGGKVDLVAGIEARGFLFAAALAIPLNAGVLLIRKDGKLPGATIAEDYALEYGTDRIAIHADACTPGATVLLVDDLIATGGTARAAVRLLRKAGAIVTQAAFVVDLPELGGADALRADDIDVRSLVAFDGH
;
A
#
# COMPACT_ATOMS: atom_id res chain seq x y z
N MET A 1 -17.68 35.97 54.64
CA MET A 1 -17.96 34.74 53.84
C MET A 1 -17.46 34.99 52.45
N SER A 2 -16.24 34.50 52.16
CA SER A 2 -15.56 34.74 50.91
C SER A 2 -15.72 33.50 50.02
N GLY A 3 -16.41 33.62 48.91
CA GLY A 3 -16.59 32.58 47.91
C GLY A 3 -15.46 32.62 46.91
N ALA A 4 -14.61 31.59 46.89
CA ALA A 4 -13.59 31.40 45.89
C ALA A 4 -14.21 30.70 44.67
N THR A 5 -14.15 31.36 43.52
CA THR A 5 -14.55 30.82 42.21
C THR A 5 -13.37 30.07 41.63
N LEU A 6 -13.47 28.76 41.44
CA LEU A 6 -12.52 27.92 40.74
C LEU A 6 -12.77 28.06 39.23
N SER A 7 -11.82 28.64 38.52
CA SER A 7 -11.78 28.64 37.05
C SER A 7 -11.19 27.33 36.58
N THR A 8 -11.97 26.53 35.85
CA THR A 8 -11.50 25.34 35.12
C THR A 8 -10.93 25.77 33.79
N GLU A 9 -9.63 25.76 33.66
CA GLU A 9 -8.93 25.87 32.35
C GLU A 9 -9.10 24.55 31.60
N THR A 10 -9.82 24.60 30.48
CA THR A 10 -9.94 23.51 29.53
C THR A 10 -8.71 23.54 28.63
N VAL A 11 -7.76 22.61 28.86
CA VAL A 11 -6.63 22.39 27.95
C VAL A 11 -7.16 21.64 26.72
N ALA A 12 -7.09 22.30 25.57
CA ALA A 12 -7.35 21.68 24.26
C ALA A 12 -6.25 20.65 23.97
N PRO A 13 -6.57 19.46 23.43
CA PRO A 13 -5.55 18.51 22.99
C PRO A 13 -4.83 19.08 21.77
N GLY A 14 -3.50 19.25 21.89
CA GLY A 14 -2.63 19.68 20.83
C GLY A 14 -2.75 18.74 19.62
N ALA A 15 -2.90 19.31 18.42
CA ALA A 15 -2.76 18.59 17.17
C ALA A 15 -1.35 18.01 17.09
N GLY A 16 -1.23 16.72 17.29
CA GLY A 16 0.02 15.98 17.10
C GLY A 16 0.41 16.05 15.63
N ASP A 17 1.62 16.51 15.40
CA ASP A 17 2.31 16.49 14.12
C ASP A 17 2.43 15.04 13.64
N VAL A 18 1.63 14.65 12.64
CA VAL A 18 1.64 13.32 12.00
C VAL A 18 2.61 13.39 10.82
N GLY A 19 3.89 13.55 11.07
CA GLY A 19 4.85 13.75 10.01
C GLY A 19 6.28 13.37 10.38
N ALA A 20 6.52 12.10 10.63
CA ALA A 20 7.78 11.39 10.39
C ALA A 20 7.48 9.91 10.61
N ASN A 21 7.67 9.07 9.60
CA ASN A 21 7.81 7.63 9.81
C ASN A 21 8.93 7.45 10.83
N ASP A 22 8.58 7.06 12.05
CA ASP A 22 9.60 6.60 13.02
C ASP A 22 10.13 5.27 12.44
N ASP A 23 11.27 5.33 11.76
CA ASP A 23 11.93 4.19 11.12
C ASP A 23 12.12 2.99 12.05
N ARG A 24 11.99 3.20 13.37
CA ARG A 24 12.09 2.16 14.40
C ARG A 24 10.76 1.54 14.79
N ALA A 25 9.63 2.16 14.43
CA ALA A 25 8.31 1.69 14.83
C ALA A 25 7.98 0.28 14.31
N ASN A 26 8.67 -0.18 13.26
CA ASN A 26 8.45 -1.46 12.60
C ASN A 26 9.72 -2.32 12.48
N ASP A 27 10.72 -2.13 13.35
CA ASP A 27 11.96 -2.94 13.35
C ASP A 27 11.69 -4.44 13.55
N ASP A 28 10.65 -4.79 14.29
CA ASP A 28 10.19 -6.16 14.46
C ASP A 28 9.72 -6.79 13.15
N LEU A 29 9.01 -6.05 12.29
CA LEU A 29 8.61 -6.52 10.95
C LEU A 29 9.79 -6.52 9.99
N ARG A 30 10.66 -5.50 10.06
CA ARG A 30 11.89 -5.42 9.27
C ARG A 30 12.77 -6.65 9.47
N ALA A 31 12.92 -7.11 10.71
CA ALA A 31 13.72 -8.28 11.06
C ALA A 31 13.18 -9.59 10.46
N LEU A 32 11.89 -9.65 10.11
CA LEU A 32 11.26 -10.80 9.47
C LEU A 32 11.39 -10.79 7.94
N ILE A 33 11.92 -9.73 7.33
CA ILE A 33 12.09 -9.61 5.88
C ILE A 33 13.53 -9.96 5.52
N ARG A 34 13.71 -11.08 4.82
CA ARG A 34 15.02 -11.55 4.40
C ARG A 34 15.57 -10.73 3.24
N THR A 35 16.85 -10.39 3.31
CA THR A 35 17.56 -9.80 2.17
C THR A 35 18.38 -10.88 1.46
N ILE A 36 18.19 -11.00 0.14
CA ILE A 36 18.94 -11.91 -0.72
C ILE A 36 19.79 -11.02 -1.65
N PRO A 37 21.12 -10.99 -1.48
CA PRO A 37 21.99 -10.21 -2.34
C PRO A 37 22.08 -10.83 -3.73
N ASP A 38 22.37 -9.99 -4.72
CA ASP A 38 22.66 -10.37 -6.11
C ASP A 38 21.52 -11.13 -6.81
N PHE A 39 20.26 -10.86 -6.48
CA PHE A 39 19.09 -11.47 -7.12
C PHE A 39 18.11 -10.40 -7.65
N PRO A 40 17.61 -10.52 -8.91
CA PRO A 40 17.92 -11.54 -9.93
C PRO A 40 19.24 -11.28 -10.69
N LYS A 41 19.92 -10.19 -10.39
CA LYS A 41 21.18 -9.76 -11.02
C LYS A 41 22.16 -9.28 -9.96
N PRO A 42 23.49 -9.35 -10.22
CA PRO A 42 24.49 -8.75 -9.34
C PRO A 42 24.19 -7.29 -9.02
N GLY A 43 24.35 -6.90 -7.76
CA GLY A 43 24.10 -5.56 -7.24
C GLY A 43 22.67 -5.31 -6.73
N ILE A 44 21.71 -6.19 -7.01
CA ILE A 44 20.33 -6.04 -6.53
C ILE A 44 20.15 -6.73 -5.18
N MET A 45 19.63 -5.99 -4.22
CA MET A 45 19.30 -6.48 -2.87
C MET A 45 17.82 -6.85 -2.80
N PHE A 46 17.49 -8.09 -3.14
CA PHE A 46 16.10 -8.55 -3.16
C PHE A 46 15.51 -8.65 -1.74
N ARG A 47 14.41 -7.97 -1.48
CA ARG A 47 13.69 -8.00 -0.21
C ARG A 47 12.62 -9.09 -0.27
N ASP A 48 12.91 -10.22 0.37
CA ASP A 48 12.05 -11.40 0.33
C ASP A 48 11.06 -11.36 1.50
N ILE A 49 9.80 -11.05 1.20
CA ILE A 49 8.71 -11.01 2.18
C ILE A 49 8.19 -12.41 2.57
N THR A 50 8.66 -13.48 1.91
CA THR A 50 8.13 -14.82 2.20
C THR A 50 8.39 -15.25 3.63
N THR A 51 9.50 -14.80 4.23
CA THR A 51 9.80 -15.05 5.64
C THR A 51 8.85 -14.33 6.60
N LEU A 52 8.39 -13.13 6.26
CA LEU A 52 7.32 -12.42 6.98
C LEU A 52 5.99 -13.19 6.85
N LEU A 53 5.65 -13.65 5.65
CA LEU A 53 4.42 -14.41 5.40
C LEU A 53 4.38 -15.75 6.13
N LEU A 54 5.55 -16.38 6.36
CA LEU A 54 5.67 -17.65 7.10
C LEU A 54 5.54 -17.44 8.62
N ASP A 55 5.79 -16.26 9.14
CA ASP A 55 5.59 -15.93 10.55
C ASP A 55 4.16 -15.45 10.78
N ALA A 56 3.35 -16.30 11.41
CA ALA A 56 1.92 -16.02 11.62
C ALA A 56 1.68 -14.73 12.41
N ARG A 57 2.53 -14.42 13.40
CA ARG A 57 2.42 -13.21 14.22
C ARG A 57 2.86 -11.98 13.44
N GLY A 58 3.97 -12.06 12.72
CA GLY A 58 4.49 -10.98 11.88
C GLY A 58 3.53 -10.61 10.78
N PHE A 59 2.95 -11.62 10.09
CA PHE A 59 1.95 -11.38 9.06
C PHE A 59 0.70 -10.71 9.66
N ALA A 60 0.13 -11.23 10.75
CA ALA A 60 -1.02 -10.61 11.40
C ALA A 60 -0.73 -9.16 11.83
N LEU A 61 0.43 -8.91 12.44
CA LEU A 61 0.85 -7.57 12.87
C LEU A 61 1.03 -6.60 11.69
N SER A 62 1.55 -7.09 10.55
CA SER A 62 1.65 -6.28 9.33
C SER A 62 0.27 -5.83 8.84
N ILE A 63 -0.72 -6.73 8.85
CA ILE A 63 -2.10 -6.41 8.48
C ILE A 63 -2.73 -5.41 9.45
N ASP A 64 -2.58 -5.61 10.75
CA ASP A 64 -3.12 -4.71 11.77
C ASP A 64 -2.55 -3.28 11.62
N ARG A 65 -1.23 -3.16 11.43
CA ARG A 65 -0.57 -1.85 11.25
C ARG A 65 -0.93 -1.19 9.92
N MET A 66 -1.02 -1.96 8.83
CA MET A 66 -1.49 -1.43 7.55
C MET A 66 -2.94 -0.93 7.67
N ALA A 67 -3.84 -1.72 8.26
CA ALA A 67 -5.23 -1.33 8.45
C ALA A 67 -5.37 -0.07 9.31
N ALA A 68 -4.56 0.06 10.38
CA ALA A 68 -4.55 1.23 11.25
C ALA A 68 -4.02 2.50 10.54
N SER A 69 -3.20 2.35 9.49
CA SER A 69 -2.68 3.49 8.72
C SER A 69 -3.65 4.03 7.67
N VAL A 70 -4.71 3.28 7.36
CA VAL A 70 -5.71 3.66 6.34
C VAL A 70 -6.73 4.63 6.93
N GLY A 71 -6.92 5.76 6.25
CA GLY A 71 -7.89 6.79 6.65
C GLY A 71 -9.23 6.65 5.94
N GLY A 72 -10.31 6.93 6.67
CA GLY A 72 -11.66 7.00 6.09
C GLY A 72 -12.24 5.63 5.72
N LYS A 73 -13.32 5.68 4.92
CA LYS A 73 -14.01 4.48 4.43
C LYS A 73 -13.35 3.97 3.16
N VAL A 74 -13.16 2.65 3.07
CA VAL A 74 -12.69 1.93 1.88
C VAL A 74 -13.79 0.97 1.43
N ASP A 75 -14.21 1.03 0.18
CA ASP A 75 -15.19 0.12 -0.40
C ASP A 75 -14.53 -1.14 -0.96
N LEU A 76 -13.32 -0.99 -1.56
CA LEU A 76 -12.55 -2.08 -2.15
C LEU A 76 -11.06 -1.95 -1.81
N VAL A 77 -10.41 -3.08 -1.59
CA VAL A 77 -8.94 -3.18 -1.51
C VAL A 77 -8.43 -3.84 -2.79
N ALA A 78 -7.68 -3.09 -3.57
CA ALA A 78 -7.14 -3.55 -4.85
C ALA A 78 -5.70 -4.05 -4.66
N GLY A 79 -5.49 -5.36 -4.88
CA GLY A 79 -4.17 -5.99 -4.83
C GLY A 79 -3.56 -6.17 -6.21
N ILE A 80 -2.25 -5.92 -6.34
CA ILE A 80 -1.50 -6.16 -7.58
C ILE A 80 -0.98 -7.61 -7.60
N GLU A 81 -1.09 -8.27 -8.75
CA GLU A 81 -0.59 -9.64 -8.97
C GLU A 81 0.93 -9.69 -8.79
N ALA A 82 1.44 -10.61 -7.99
CA ALA A 82 0.72 -11.69 -7.30
C ALA A 82 0.70 -11.49 -5.77
N ARG A 83 1.76 -10.94 -5.18
CA ARG A 83 1.91 -10.87 -3.71
C ARG A 83 0.98 -9.84 -3.07
N GLY A 84 0.63 -8.79 -3.78
CA GLY A 84 -0.39 -7.82 -3.34
C GLY A 84 -1.75 -8.45 -3.04
N PHE A 85 -2.09 -9.58 -3.66
CA PHE A 85 -3.35 -10.29 -3.38
C PHE A 85 -3.45 -10.80 -1.95
N LEU A 86 -2.32 -11.24 -1.36
CA LEU A 86 -2.28 -11.75 0.01
C LEU A 86 -2.64 -10.65 1.00
N PHE A 87 -2.05 -9.49 0.83
CA PHE A 87 -2.29 -8.33 1.67
C PHE A 87 -3.67 -7.73 1.42
N ALA A 88 -4.11 -7.62 0.16
CA ALA A 88 -5.45 -7.11 -0.16
C ALA A 88 -6.56 -7.97 0.46
N ALA A 89 -6.47 -9.30 0.34
CA ALA A 89 -7.44 -10.20 0.91
C ALA A 89 -7.47 -10.13 2.45
N ALA A 90 -6.30 -10.05 3.09
CA ALA A 90 -6.20 -9.96 4.53
C ALA A 90 -6.69 -8.60 5.06
N LEU A 91 -6.38 -7.49 4.39
CA LEU A 91 -6.80 -6.13 4.76
C LEU A 91 -8.30 -5.89 4.54
N ALA A 92 -8.90 -6.51 3.54
CA ALA A 92 -10.32 -6.35 3.27
C ALA A 92 -11.21 -6.74 4.46
N ILE A 93 -10.76 -7.71 5.28
CA ILE A 93 -11.51 -8.19 6.46
C ILE A 93 -11.64 -7.09 7.52
N PRO A 94 -10.54 -6.56 8.11
CA PRO A 94 -10.64 -5.52 9.13
C PRO A 94 -11.18 -4.19 8.58
N LEU A 95 -11.02 -3.90 7.29
CA LEU A 95 -11.57 -2.69 6.65
C LEU A 95 -13.04 -2.85 6.23
N ASN A 96 -13.62 -4.05 6.37
CA ASN A 96 -14.98 -4.38 5.91
C ASN A 96 -15.20 -3.97 4.45
N ALA A 97 -14.25 -4.29 3.58
CA ALA A 97 -14.18 -3.93 2.17
C ALA A 97 -14.22 -5.18 1.27
N GLY A 98 -14.55 -4.99 0.00
CA GLY A 98 -14.39 -6.03 -1.01
C GLY A 98 -12.93 -6.14 -1.49
N VAL A 99 -12.60 -7.20 -2.24
CA VAL A 99 -11.26 -7.38 -2.84
C VAL A 99 -11.36 -7.22 -4.35
N LEU A 100 -10.49 -6.39 -4.93
CA LEU A 100 -10.34 -6.20 -6.36
C LEU A 100 -8.96 -6.74 -6.79
N LEU A 101 -8.95 -7.57 -7.83
CA LEU A 101 -7.72 -8.18 -8.34
C LEU A 101 -7.22 -7.42 -9.56
N ILE A 102 -6.02 -6.85 -9.47
CA ILE A 102 -5.29 -6.26 -10.61
C ILE A 102 -4.34 -7.33 -11.13
N ARG A 103 -4.58 -7.79 -12.36
CA ARG A 103 -3.84 -8.92 -12.93
C ARG A 103 -3.04 -8.52 -14.15
N LYS A 104 -2.04 -9.31 -14.48
CA LYS A 104 -1.39 -9.22 -15.79
C LYS A 104 -2.39 -9.53 -16.90
N ASP A 105 -2.22 -8.88 -18.03
CA ASP A 105 -3.12 -9.04 -19.18
C ASP A 105 -3.26 -10.51 -19.61
N GLY A 106 -4.46 -10.88 -20.06
CA GLY A 106 -4.79 -12.25 -20.45
C GLY A 106 -4.98 -13.25 -19.30
N LYS A 107 -4.91 -12.80 -18.01
CA LYS A 107 -5.15 -13.67 -16.84
C LYS A 107 -6.59 -13.63 -16.32
N LEU A 108 -7.40 -12.70 -16.79
CA LEU A 108 -8.82 -12.57 -16.43
C LEU A 108 -9.71 -13.05 -17.55
N PRO A 109 -10.73 -13.90 -17.28
CA PRO A 109 -11.74 -14.26 -18.26
C PRO A 109 -12.75 -13.11 -18.45
N GLY A 110 -13.41 -13.07 -19.62
CA GLY A 110 -14.49 -12.12 -19.90
C GLY A 110 -14.02 -10.71 -20.28
N ALA A 111 -14.90 -9.72 -20.10
CA ALA A 111 -14.59 -8.34 -20.45
C ALA A 111 -13.67 -7.70 -19.43
N THR A 112 -12.60 -7.08 -19.91
CA THR A 112 -11.60 -6.39 -19.08
C THR A 112 -11.34 -4.99 -19.60
N ILE A 113 -10.86 -4.13 -18.71
CA ILE A 113 -10.17 -2.89 -19.05
C ILE A 113 -8.71 -3.02 -18.64
N ALA A 114 -7.82 -2.43 -19.42
CA ALA A 114 -6.39 -2.59 -19.22
C ALA A 114 -5.65 -1.26 -19.33
N GLU A 115 -4.42 -1.27 -18.80
CA GLU A 115 -3.49 -0.15 -18.78
C GLU A 115 -2.08 -0.64 -19.08
N ASP A 116 -1.41 0.02 -20.03
CA ASP A 116 -0.03 -0.25 -20.37
C ASP A 116 0.92 0.55 -19.48
N TYR A 117 2.08 -0.02 -19.15
CA TYR A 117 3.13 0.70 -18.43
C TYR A 117 4.52 0.29 -18.90
N ALA A 118 5.43 1.26 -18.83
CA ALA A 118 6.83 1.03 -19.20
C ALA A 118 7.56 0.25 -18.10
N LEU A 119 8.37 -0.70 -18.51
CA LEU A 119 9.41 -1.35 -17.72
C LEU A 119 10.78 -0.78 -18.12
N GLU A 120 11.83 -1.10 -17.38
CA GLU A 120 13.20 -0.78 -17.81
C GLU A 120 13.52 -1.33 -19.21
N TYR A 121 12.94 -2.49 -19.54
CA TYR A 121 13.06 -3.14 -20.86
C TYR A 121 11.67 -3.57 -21.34
N GLY A 122 11.05 -2.72 -22.18
CA GLY A 122 9.76 -3.03 -22.81
C GLY A 122 8.54 -2.41 -22.12
N THR A 123 7.40 -2.95 -22.41
CA THR A 123 6.10 -2.58 -21.80
C THR A 123 5.46 -3.82 -21.21
N ASP A 124 4.73 -3.64 -20.11
CA ASP A 124 3.86 -4.67 -19.55
C ASP A 124 2.45 -4.09 -19.44
N ARG A 125 1.46 -4.94 -19.20
CA ARG A 125 0.05 -4.57 -19.19
C ARG A 125 -0.65 -5.22 -18.02
N ILE A 126 -1.44 -4.41 -17.31
CA ILE A 126 -2.31 -4.88 -16.22
C ILE A 126 -3.77 -4.66 -16.59
N ALA A 127 -4.64 -5.48 -16.04
CA ALA A 127 -6.07 -5.48 -16.32
C ALA A 127 -6.91 -5.75 -15.07
N ILE A 128 -8.14 -5.26 -15.09
CA ILE A 128 -9.21 -5.62 -14.15
C ILE A 128 -10.46 -6.00 -14.96
N HIS A 129 -11.41 -6.70 -14.34
CA HIS A 129 -12.72 -6.90 -14.96
C HIS A 129 -13.42 -5.55 -15.22
N ALA A 130 -14.14 -5.44 -16.32
CA ALA A 130 -14.81 -4.19 -16.71
C ALA A 130 -15.88 -3.75 -15.71
N ASP A 131 -16.43 -4.68 -14.94
CA ASP A 131 -17.43 -4.49 -13.88
C ASP A 131 -16.86 -4.57 -12.45
N ALA A 132 -15.52 -4.57 -12.31
CA ALA A 132 -14.86 -4.75 -11.02
C ALA A 132 -15.13 -3.62 -10.01
N CYS A 133 -15.54 -2.45 -10.50
CA CYS A 133 -15.69 -1.26 -9.66
C CYS A 133 -16.95 -0.49 -10.03
N THR A 134 -17.76 -0.15 -9.03
CA THR A 134 -18.83 0.82 -9.19
C THR A 134 -18.25 2.23 -9.27
N PRO A 135 -18.64 3.08 -10.24
CA PRO A 135 -18.17 4.46 -10.30
C PRO A 135 -18.36 5.20 -8.97
N GLY A 136 -17.31 5.88 -8.51
CA GLY A 136 -17.28 6.58 -7.24
C GLY A 136 -16.91 5.72 -6.03
N ALA A 137 -16.68 4.40 -6.19
CA ALA A 137 -16.17 3.56 -5.11
C ALA A 137 -14.76 4.00 -4.66
N THR A 138 -14.55 4.07 -3.35
CA THR A 138 -13.25 4.39 -2.76
C THR A 138 -12.39 3.13 -2.70
N VAL A 139 -11.24 3.17 -3.35
CA VAL A 139 -10.35 2.01 -3.50
C VAL A 139 -8.99 2.30 -2.87
N LEU A 140 -8.56 1.40 -1.97
CA LEU A 140 -7.19 1.35 -1.44
C LEU A 140 -6.35 0.47 -2.36
N LEU A 141 -5.24 1.00 -2.90
CA LEU A 141 -4.26 0.19 -3.64
C LEU A 141 -3.28 -0.46 -2.67
N VAL A 142 -2.97 -1.75 -2.89
CA VAL A 142 -2.07 -2.51 -2.01
C VAL A 142 -1.11 -3.38 -2.81
N ASP A 143 0.16 -3.37 -2.39
CA ASP A 143 1.15 -4.38 -2.83
C ASP A 143 2.13 -4.69 -1.69
N ASP A 144 2.97 -5.67 -1.89
CA ASP A 144 4.01 -6.05 -0.94
C ASP A 144 5.17 -5.04 -0.90
N LEU A 145 5.54 -4.49 -2.06
CA LEU A 145 6.71 -3.62 -2.18
C LEU A 145 6.47 -2.53 -3.22
N ILE A 146 6.97 -1.33 -2.92
CA ILE A 146 7.09 -0.25 -3.91
C ILE A 146 8.58 0.02 -4.20
N ALA A 147 8.95 -0.10 -5.50
CA ALA A 147 10.27 0.19 -6.02
C ALA A 147 10.25 1.49 -6.86
N THR A 148 10.24 1.41 -8.17
CA THR A 148 10.15 2.58 -9.08
C THR A 148 8.74 3.16 -9.20
N GLY A 149 7.72 2.44 -8.73
CA GLY A 149 6.33 2.87 -8.77
C GLY A 149 5.63 2.69 -10.13
N GLY A 150 6.29 2.18 -11.15
CA GLY A 150 5.71 2.05 -12.49
C GLY A 150 4.39 1.27 -12.52
N THR A 151 4.38 0.07 -11.94
CA THR A 151 3.20 -0.79 -11.84
C THR A 151 2.11 -0.17 -10.96
N ALA A 152 2.49 0.40 -9.81
CA ALA A 152 1.54 1.02 -8.88
C ALA A 152 0.86 2.24 -9.50
N ARG A 153 1.59 3.09 -10.22
CA ARG A 153 1.02 4.23 -10.96
C ARG A 153 0.08 3.78 -12.07
N ALA A 154 0.45 2.73 -12.81
CA ALA A 154 -0.44 2.13 -13.81
C ALA A 154 -1.73 1.59 -13.17
N ALA A 155 -1.63 0.94 -12.01
CA ALA A 155 -2.77 0.47 -11.25
C ALA A 155 -3.70 1.61 -10.82
N VAL A 156 -3.16 2.73 -10.33
CA VAL A 156 -3.95 3.93 -10.01
C VAL A 156 -4.68 4.46 -11.24
N ARG A 157 -3.99 4.60 -12.40
CA ARG A 157 -4.62 5.05 -13.63
C ARG A 157 -5.73 4.10 -14.09
N LEU A 158 -5.49 2.79 -14.02
CA LEU A 158 -6.47 1.76 -14.39
C LEU A 158 -7.72 1.84 -13.52
N LEU A 159 -7.55 1.95 -12.20
CA LEU A 159 -8.66 2.07 -11.25
C LEU A 159 -9.45 3.38 -11.48
N ARG A 160 -8.76 4.51 -11.66
CA ARG A 160 -9.40 5.79 -11.98
C ARG A 160 -10.15 5.75 -13.32
N LYS A 161 -9.62 5.04 -14.33
CA LYS A 161 -10.28 4.78 -15.61
C LYS A 161 -11.57 3.96 -15.46
N ALA A 162 -11.63 3.07 -14.45
CA ALA A 162 -12.84 2.34 -14.08
C ALA A 162 -13.85 3.18 -13.28
N GLY A 163 -13.52 4.44 -12.97
CA GLY A 163 -14.37 5.34 -12.19
C GLY A 163 -14.14 5.29 -10.68
N ALA A 164 -13.11 4.60 -10.21
CA ALA A 164 -12.77 4.54 -8.79
C ALA A 164 -12.15 5.85 -8.29
N ILE A 165 -12.38 6.14 -7.00
CA ILE A 165 -11.67 7.17 -6.25
C ILE A 165 -10.49 6.47 -5.55
N VAL A 166 -9.26 6.80 -5.97
CA VAL A 166 -8.03 6.27 -5.40
C VAL A 166 -7.22 7.43 -4.85
N THR A 167 -7.12 7.48 -3.53
CA THR A 167 -6.40 8.52 -2.79
C THR A 167 -5.35 7.96 -1.84
N GLN A 168 -5.33 6.65 -1.63
CA GLN A 168 -4.43 5.98 -0.70
C GLN A 168 -3.83 4.72 -1.33
N ALA A 169 -2.55 4.47 -1.01
CA ALA A 169 -1.86 3.22 -1.32
C ALA A 169 -1.04 2.76 -0.12
N ALA A 170 -1.03 1.45 0.13
CA ALA A 170 -0.32 0.85 1.25
C ALA A 170 0.61 -0.27 0.79
N PHE A 171 1.84 -0.26 1.31
CA PHE A 171 2.88 -1.23 0.99
C PHE A 171 3.51 -1.76 2.27
N VAL A 172 4.01 -2.99 2.24
CA VAL A 172 4.82 -3.50 3.36
C VAL A 172 6.21 -2.88 3.31
N VAL A 173 6.82 -2.85 2.12
CA VAL A 173 8.19 -2.38 1.89
C VAL A 173 8.20 -1.18 0.95
N ASP A 174 8.96 -0.16 1.33
CA ASP A 174 9.38 0.94 0.44
C ASP A 174 10.88 0.84 0.17
N LEU A 175 11.29 1.12 -1.07
CA LEU A 175 12.67 1.35 -1.49
C LEU A 175 12.83 2.81 -1.89
N PRO A 176 13.06 3.73 -0.94
CA PRO A 176 12.96 5.17 -1.16
C PRO A 176 13.91 5.69 -2.25
N GLU A 177 15.11 5.10 -2.37
CA GLU A 177 16.10 5.49 -3.38
C GLU A 177 15.60 5.31 -4.82
N LEU A 178 14.58 4.45 -5.05
CA LEU A 178 13.97 4.21 -6.34
C LEU A 178 12.81 5.17 -6.66
N GLY A 179 12.38 5.98 -5.69
CA GLY A 179 11.47 7.10 -5.87
C GLY A 179 10.00 6.76 -6.17
N GLY A 180 9.61 5.48 -6.06
CA GLY A 180 8.24 5.07 -6.43
C GLY A 180 7.15 5.66 -5.53
N ALA A 181 7.40 5.73 -4.23
CA ALA A 181 6.47 6.33 -3.29
C ALA A 181 6.28 7.83 -3.57
N ASP A 182 7.36 8.55 -3.88
CA ASP A 182 7.30 9.98 -4.22
C ASP A 182 6.58 10.22 -5.54
N ALA A 183 6.77 9.32 -6.52
CA ALA A 183 6.04 9.38 -7.78
C ALA A 183 4.53 9.20 -7.59
N LEU A 184 4.08 8.33 -6.68
CA LEU A 184 2.67 8.19 -6.31
C LEU A 184 2.14 9.42 -5.54
N ARG A 185 2.94 9.97 -4.61
CA ARG A 185 2.57 11.20 -3.88
C ARG A 185 2.38 12.37 -4.84
N ALA A 186 3.21 12.47 -5.89
CA ALA A 186 3.05 13.46 -6.96
C ALA A 186 1.77 13.25 -7.81
N ASP A 187 1.18 12.06 -7.80
CA ASP A 187 -0.11 11.74 -8.42
C ASP A 187 -1.29 11.88 -7.42
N ASP A 188 -1.11 12.62 -6.33
CA ASP A 188 -2.11 12.87 -5.25
C ASP A 188 -2.54 11.59 -4.52
N ILE A 189 -1.61 10.65 -4.31
CA ILE A 189 -1.83 9.44 -3.51
C ILE A 189 -1.13 9.57 -2.17
N ASP A 190 -1.86 9.40 -1.06
CA ASP A 190 -1.28 9.23 0.26
C ASP A 190 -0.67 7.83 0.37
N VAL A 191 0.66 7.76 0.38
CA VAL A 191 1.41 6.49 0.36
C VAL A 191 1.89 6.16 1.77
N ARG A 192 1.51 4.97 2.24
CA ARG A 192 1.91 4.41 3.53
C ARG A 192 2.73 3.14 3.31
N SER A 193 3.85 3.04 4.04
CA SER A 193 4.70 1.85 4.02
C SER A 193 5.06 1.47 5.45
N LEU A 194 5.15 0.18 5.75
CA LEU A 194 5.51 -0.28 7.10
C LEU A 194 7.00 -0.17 7.35
N VAL A 195 7.82 -0.58 6.39
CA VAL A 195 9.28 -0.55 6.50
C VAL A 195 9.91 0.02 5.26
N ALA A 196 10.97 0.79 5.43
CA ALA A 196 11.80 1.26 4.34
C ALA A 196 13.15 0.54 4.39
N PHE A 197 13.73 0.21 3.25
CA PHE A 197 15.07 -0.34 3.13
C PHE A 197 15.92 0.55 2.23
N ASP A 198 17.12 0.86 2.70
CA ASP A 198 18.14 1.51 1.90
C ASP A 198 18.78 0.50 0.94
N GLY A 199 19.25 0.97 -0.20
CA GLY A 199 19.86 0.14 -1.25
C GLY A 199 18.83 -0.64 -2.08
N HIS A 200 19.21 -0.93 -3.31
CA HIS A 200 18.39 -1.64 -4.31
C HIS A 200 19.20 -2.72 -5.02
#